data_c80c6854ca6d11b577495e28e366c86f
#
_entry.id   c80c6854ca6d11b577495e28e366c86f
#
_cell.length_a   1.000
_cell.length_b   1.000
_cell.length_c   1.000
_cell.angle_alpha   90.00
_cell.angle_beta   90.00
_cell.angle_gamma   90.00
#
_symmetry.space_group_name_H-M   'P 1'
#
loop_
_entity.id
_entity.type
_entity.pdbx_description
1 polymer ?
#
loop_
_entity_poly.entity_id
_entity_poly.type
_entity_poly.pdbx_seq_one_letter_code
_entity_poly.pdbx_strand_id
1 'polypeptide(L)'
;LAREIVNRIQNMRKDGGFEVTDHIMLTIEKNSNIDAVVEKYQDYICSETLATLNLVDNIGEEVETLELIDDITAKIKINKI
;
A
#
# COMPACT_ATOMS: atom_id res chain seq x y z
N LEU A 1 -7.75 -1.97 -10.09
CA LEU A 1 -7.33 -1.11 -8.96
C LEU A 1 -6.26 -1.78 -8.09
N ALA A 2 -6.38 -3.08 -7.83
CA ALA A 2 -5.37 -3.80 -7.03
C ALA A 2 -3.98 -3.74 -7.68
N ARG A 3 -3.91 -3.91 -8.99
CA ARG A 3 -2.66 -3.84 -9.73
C ARG A 3 -2.04 -2.45 -9.65
N GLU A 4 -2.85 -1.42 -9.69
CA GLU A 4 -2.36 -0.06 -9.56
C GLU A 4 -1.80 0.19 -8.17
N ILE A 5 -2.45 -0.32 -7.12
CA ILE A 5 -1.95 -0.25 -5.75
C ILE A 5 -0.58 -0.93 -5.68
N VAL A 6 -0.44 -2.12 -6.25
CA VAL A 6 0.85 -2.84 -6.29
C VAL A 6 1.91 -2.00 -7.00
N ASN A 7 1.60 -1.43 -8.16
CA ASN A 7 2.55 -0.63 -8.91
C ASN A 7 3.02 0.59 -8.12
N ARG A 8 2.11 1.25 -7.43
CA ARG A 8 2.44 2.42 -6.61
C ARG A 8 3.34 2.03 -5.43
N ILE A 9 3.03 0.90 -4.77
CA ILE A 9 3.85 0.42 -3.66
C ILE A 9 5.25 0.04 -4.15
N GLN A 10 5.37 -0.61 -5.31
CA GLN A 10 6.67 -0.92 -5.88
C GLN A 10 7.49 0.34 -6.17
N ASN A 11 6.85 1.39 -6.66
CA ASN A 11 7.52 2.68 -6.85
C ASN A 11 7.98 3.27 -5.52
N MET A 12 7.17 3.17 -4.47
CA MET A 12 7.54 3.64 -3.13
C MET A 12 8.76 2.88 -2.61
N ARG A 13 8.82 1.56 -2.82
CA ARG A 13 9.96 0.74 -2.43
C ARG A 13 11.22 1.20 -3.15
N LYS A 14 11.12 1.42 -4.45
CA LYS A 14 12.24 1.86 -5.26
C LYS A 14 12.75 3.23 -4.81
N ASP A 15 11.83 4.17 -4.61
CA ASP A 15 12.19 5.53 -4.19
C ASP A 15 12.77 5.54 -2.77
N GLY A 16 12.33 4.63 -1.91
CA GLY A 16 12.82 4.48 -0.55
C GLY A 16 14.14 3.74 -0.42
N GLY A 17 14.68 3.22 -1.53
CA GLY A 17 15.93 2.48 -1.52
C GLY A 17 15.85 1.07 -0.95
N PHE A 18 14.66 0.47 -0.94
CA PHE A 18 14.50 -0.90 -0.47
C PHE A 18 15.06 -1.89 -1.48
N GLU A 19 15.63 -2.98 -0.95
CA GLU A 19 16.06 -4.10 -1.78
C GLU A 19 14.87 -4.93 -2.24
N VAL A 20 15.01 -5.63 -3.36
CA VAL A 20 13.92 -6.46 -3.90
C VAL A 20 13.52 -7.59 -2.96
N THR A 21 14.41 -7.99 -2.07
CA THR A 21 14.17 -9.07 -1.10
C THR A 21 13.74 -8.57 0.28
N ASP A 22 13.70 -7.26 0.49
CA ASP A 22 13.28 -6.69 1.77
C ASP A 22 11.79 -6.91 1.98
N HIS A 23 11.43 -7.38 3.17
CA HIS A 23 10.05 -7.42 3.62
C HIS A 23 9.66 -6.07 4.19
N ILE A 24 8.42 -5.65 3.92
CA ILE A 24 7.91 -4.37 4.41
C ILE A 24 6.63 -4.57 5.23
N MET A 25 6.41 -3.64 6.14
CA MET A 25 5.10 -3.47 6.76
C MET A 25 4.36 -2.41 5.94
N LEU A 26 3.24 -2.82 5.35
CA LEU A 26 2.40 -1.94 4.54
C LEU A 26 1.22 -1.51 5.38
N THR A 27 1.16 -0.24 5.72
CA THR A 27 0.06 0.33 6.48
C THR A 27 -0.81 1.15 5.56
N ILE A 28 -2.10 0.84 5.51
CA ILE A 28 -3.07 1.54 4.67
C ILE A 28 -4.19 2.08 5.56
N GLU A 29 -4.53 3.34 5.39
CA GLU A 29 -5.68 3.91 6.08
C GLU A 29 -6.97 3.38 5.45
N LYS A 30 -7.91 2.96 6.28
CA LYS A 30 -9.19 2.47 5.82
C LYS A 30 -9.93 3.54 5.03
N ASN A 31 -10.47 3.13 3.89
CA ASN A 31 -11.15 4.04 2.98
C ASN A 31 -12.22 3.23 2.24
N SER A 32 -13.46 3.68 2.30
CA SER A 32 -14.59 2.97 1.70
C SER A 32 -14.40 2.71 0.20
N ASN A 33 -13.60 3.52 -0.48
CA ASN A 33 -13.34 3.35 -1.91
C ASN A 33 -12.39 2.20 -2.23
N ILE A 34 -11.56 1.78 -1.25
CA ILE A 34 -10.51 0.77 -1.49
C ILE A 34 -10.61 -0.44 -0.56
N ASP A 35 -11.38 -0.37 0.53
CA ASP A 35 -11.42 -1.45 1.52
C ASP A 35 -11.78 -2.80 0.90
N ALA A 36 -12.81 -2.83 0.06
CA ALA A 36 -13.24 -4.07 -0.58
C ALA A 36 -12.16 -4.65 -1.50
N VAL A 37 -11.44 -3.78 -2.23
CA VAL A 37 -10.36 -4.18 -3.12
C VAL A 37 -9.19 -4.73 -2.30
N VAL A 38 -8.83 -4.04 -1.23
CA VAL A 38 -7.73 -4.46 -0.35
C VAL A 38 -8.02 -5.82 0.27
N GLU A 39 -9.25 -6.03 0.79
CA GLU A 39 -9.63 -7.31 1.37
C GLU A 39 -9.63 -8.43 0.34
N LYS A 40 -10.20 -8.18 -0.83
CA LYS A 40 -10.31 -9.20 -1.88
C LYS A 40 -8.96 -9.60 -2.45
N TYR A 41 -8.06 -8.64 -2.63
CA TYR A 41 -6.77 -8.87 -3.28
C TYR A 41 -5.60 -8.77 -2.31
N GLN A 42 -5.84 -8.93 -1.01
CA GLN A 42 -4.80 -8.83 0.01
C GLN A 42 -3.61 -9.75 -0.27
N ASP A 43 -3.87 -11.01 -0.56
CA ASP A 43 -2.81 -11.99 -0.82
C ASP A 43 -1.99 -11.59 -2.05
N TYR A 44 -2.66 -11.13 -3.09
CA TYR A 44 -2.00 -10.67 -4.30
C TYR A 44 -1.11 -9.45 -4.02
N ILE A 45 -1.65 -8.44 -3.33
CA ILE A 45 -0.91 -7.23 -3.00
C ILE A 45 0.30 -7.55 -2.13
N CYS A 46 0.11 -8.34 -1.08
CA CYS A 46 1.18 -8.70 -0.16
C CYS A 46 2.26 -9.55 -0.82
N SER A 47 1.86 -10.49 -1.66
CA SER A 47 2.79 -11.37 -2.38
C SER A 47 3.66 -10.58 -3.36
N GLU A 48 3.05 -9.68 -4.13
CA GLU A 48 3.77 -8.90 -5.15
C GLU A 48 4.68 -7.84 -4.54
N THR A 49 4.39 -7.39 -3.33
CA THR A 49 5.16 -6.32 -2.69
C THR A 49 6.01 -6.79 -1.51
N LEU A 50 6.00 -8.10 -1.22
CA LEU A 50 6.66 -8.69 -0.04
C LEU A 50 6.25 -7.95 1.23
N ALA A 51 4.95 -7.75 1.40
CA ALA A 51 4.41 -6.93 2.47
C ALA A 51 3.57 -7.74 3.45
N THR A 52 3.56 -7.29 4.70
CA THR A 52 2.55 -7.64 5.68
C THR A 52 1.60 -6.44 5.75
N LEU A 53 0.31 -6.68 5.51
CA LEU A 53 -0.68 -5.61 5.43
C LEU A 53 -1.27 -5.30 6.80
N ASN A 54 -1.38 -4.01 7.09
CA ASN A 54 -2.04 -3.52 8.29
C ASN A 54 -3.00 -2.40 7.90
N LEU A 55 -4.30 -2.61 8.17
CA LEU A 55 -5.33 -1.58 7.93
C LEU A 55 -5.59 -0.84 9.23
N VAL A 56 -5.57 0.49 9.16
CA VAL A 56 -5.77 1.35 10.33
C VAL A 56 -6.86 2.39 10.06
N ASP A 57 -7.51 2.85 11.11
CA ASP A 57 -8.55 3.88 10.98
C ASP A 57 -7.96 5.26 10.72
N ASN A 58 -6.79 5.54 11.30
CA ASN A 58 -6.11 6.82 11.13
C ASN A 58 -4.62 6.57 11.08
N ILE A 59 -4.02 6.85 9.92
CA ILE A 59 -2.60 6.60 9.68
C ILE A 59 -1.71 7.78 10.07
N GLY A 60 -2.31 8.94 10.34
CA GLY A 60 -1.56 10.15 10.64
C GLY A 60 -1.31 10.99 9.39
N GLU A 61 -0.42 11.99 9.51
CA GLU A 61 -0.17 12.95 8.44
C GLU A 61 1.16 12.73 7.72
N GLU A 62 2.11 12.05 8.33
CA GLU A 62 3.44 11.78 7.75
C GLU A 62 3.41 10.52 6.88
N VAL A 63 2.59 10.54 5.84
CA VAL A 63 2.40 9.37 4.98
C VAL A 63 2.27 9.82 3.54
N GLU A 64 2.50 8.88 2.62
CA GLU A 64 2.26 9.10 1.21
C GLU A 64 0.78 9.05 0.90
N THR A 65 0.29 10.01 0.13
CA THR A 65 -1.05 9.96 -0.42
C THR A 65 -0.92 9.57 -1.89
N LEU A 66 -1.48 8.41 -2.23
CA LEU A 66 -1.46 7.93 -3.61
C LEU A 66 -2.72 8.36 -4.32
N GLU A 67 -2.56 8.90 -5.52
CA GLU A 67 -3.67 9.18 -6.41
C GLU A 67 -3.86 7.97 -7.33
N LEU A 68 -5.01 7.36 -7.24
CA LEU A 68 -5.39 6.20 -8.03
C LEU A 68 -6.34 6.63 -9.15
N ILE A 69 -6.85 5.66 -9.91
CA ILE A 69 -7.82 5.96 -10.96
C ILE A 69 -9.13 6.47 -10.37
N ASP A 70 -9.94 7.18 -11.19
CA ASP A 70 -11.28 7.67 -10.82
C ASP A 70 -11.27 8.59 -9.59
N ASP A 71 -10.21 9.39 -9.43
CA ASP A 71 -10.04 10.34 -8.32
C ASP A 71 -10.02 9.67 -6.93
N ILE A 72 -9.78 8.37 -6.89
CA ILE A 72 -9.63 7.65 -5.63
C ILE A 72 -8.24 7.92 -5.08
N THR A 73 -8.15 8.26 -3.79
CA THR A 73 -6.88 8.44 -3.10
C THR A 73 -6.73 7.42 -1.97
N ALA A 74 -5.50 7.10 -1.63
CA ALA A 74 -5.21 6.19 -0.54
C ALA A 74 -4.00 6.70 0.24
N LYS A 75 -4.08 6.67 1.56
CA LYS A 75 -2.95 7.01 2.43
C LYS A 75 -2.23 5.73 2.80
N ILE A 76 -0.97 5.64 2.43
CA ILE A 76 -0.16 4.44 2.58
C ILE A 76 1.17 4.79 3.19
N LYS A 77 1.65 3.92 4.08
CA LYS A 77 2.98 4.01 4.67
C LYS A 77 3.66 2.67 4.55
N ILE A 78 4.94 2.68 4.17
CA ILE A 78 5.75 1.47 4.16
C ILE A 78 6.93 1.62 5.10
N ASN A 79 7.23 0.55 5.83
CA ASN A 79 8.39 0.48 6.71
C ASN A 79 9.09 -0.85 6.47
N LYS A 80 10.41 -0.86 6.57
CA LYS A 80 11.18 -2.10 6.52
C LYS A 80 10.97 -2.88 7.81
N ILE A 81 10.73 -4.17 7.67
CA ILE A 81 10.62 -5.06 8.83
C ILE A 81 12.01 -5.48 9.32
#